data_56749039508ea98040e9ef8ca3dc624d
#
_entry.id   56749039508ea98040e9ef8ca3dc624d
#
_cell.length_a   1.000
_cell.length_b   1.000
_cell.length_c   1.000
_cell.angle_alpha   90.00
_cell.angle_beta   90.00
_cell.angle_gamma   90.00
#
_symmetry.space_group_name_H-M   'P 1'
#
loop_
_entity.id
_entity.type
_entity.pdbx_description
1 polymer ?
#
loop_
_entity_poly.entity_id
_entity_poly.type
_entity_poly.pdbx_seq_one_letter_code
_entity_poly.pdbx_strand_id
1 'polypeptide(L)'
;METKKPIAEQVMVARAGGTPIIAIETPDPTATKMALRQALVESATLKAEKANKKADADAKVATQVPPMFVWDAANALRAYNDEAKKPLATLLQLVDGDPQAAAHPTQALMLLAQVPANSFVVMENLHRFWEDARFDPTVVQAVFSLVGSFKAHGRTLVLTMPDCVLPAELQSDVMVLTEKLPTTDELRPVITKLHDTVGWKQPSKAEMDTGVALLAGLANQQAEQVVSMSIAYGNHKKKKKMDMDTLKQQQQQMIEQTPGLSIFDGDESFDQLQGLDALTGFLRNVINAKTKTRAFIFIDEIEKMMAGALGNGSDTSGTSQEQLGYLLSHMQDTNARGILLVGPAGTGKSAIAKASGAEGDCWTVGYDIGATKG
;
A
#
# COMPACT_ATOMS: atom_id res chain seq x y z
N MET A 1 -16.03 -1.43 11.74
CA MET A 1 -15.13 -1.70 10.59
C MET A 1 -14.52 -3.06 10.81
N GLU A 2 -14.84 -4.04 9.97
CA GLU A 2 -14.18 -5.35 10.04
C GLU A 2 -12.67 -5.16 9.79
N THR A 3 -11.85 -5.57 10.73
CA THR A 3 -10.40 -5.64 10.57
C THR A 3 -10.11 -6.69 9.50
N LYS A 4 -9.77 -6.23 8.30
CA LYS A 4 -9.43 -7.15 7.20
C LYS A 4 -8.16 -7.90 7.61
N LYS A 5 -8.22 -9.24 7.51
CA LYS A 5 -7.12 -10.13 7.88
C LYS A 5 -5.82 -9.81 7.12
N PRO A 6 -4.64 -10.00 7.73
CA PRO A 6 -3.35 -9.83 7.06
C PRO A 6 -3.28 -10.62 5.76
N ILE A 7 -2.56 -10.12 4.76
CA ILE A 7 -2.46 -10.74 3.44
C ILE A 7 -1.98 -12.21 3.52
N ALA A 8 -0.99 -12.47 4.38
CA ALA A 8 -0.45 -13.81 4.57
C ALA A 8 -1.51 -14.80 5.11
N GLU A 9 -2.38 -14.36 6.04
CA GLU A 9 -3.49 -15.19 6.55
C GLU A 9 -4.50 -15.48 5.43
N GLN A 10 -4.84 -14.48 4.60
CA GLN A 10 -5.76 -14.67 3.47
C GLN A 10 -5.22 -15.70 2.48
N VAL A 11 -3.91 -15.64 2.17
CA VAL A 11 -3.24 -16.62 1.31
C VAL A 11 -3.27 -18.02 1.92
N MET A 12 -3.01 -18.17 3.22
CA MET A 12 -3.07 -19.47 3.89
C MET A 12 -4.50 -20.05 3.89
N VAL A 13 -5.52 -19.21 4.05
CA VAL A 13 -6.93 -19.62 3.94
C VAL A 13 -7.28 -20.05 2.51
N ALA A 14 -6.89 -19.27 1.51
CA ALA A 14 -7.10 -19.60 0.09
C ALA A 14 -6.42 -20.93 -0.27
N ARG A 15 -5.17 -21.12 0.17
CA ARG A 15 -4.43 -22.39 0.02
C ARG A 15 -5.14 -23.56 0.68
N ALA A 16 -5.65 -23.38 1.90
CA ALA A 16 -6.41 -24.42 2.59
C ALA A 16 -7.72 -24.78 1.86
N GLY A 17 -8.31 -23.81 1.18
CA GLY A 17 -9.45 -23.99 0.27
C GLY A 17 -9.10 -24.63 -1.07
N GLY A 18 -7.83 -24.92 -1.34
CA GLY A 18 -7.38 -25.56 -2.59
C GLY A 18 -7.19 -24.62 -3.78
N THR A 19 -7.04 -23.31 -3.54
CA THR A 19 -6.74 -22.32 -4.59
C THR A 19 -5.31 -22.54 -5.11
N PRO A 20 -5.14 -22.86 -6.41
CA PRO A 20 -3.83 -23.21 -6.94
C PRO A 20 -2.97 -22.00 -7.26
N ILE A 21 -3.57 -20.90 -7.74
CA ILE A 21 -2.85 -19.70 -8.17
C ILE A 21 -3.49 -18.46 -7.52
N ILE A 22 -2.65 -17.64 -6.92
CA ILE A 22 -3.04 -16.41 -6.21
C ILE A 22 -2.17 -15.27 -6.73
N ALA A 23 -2.76 -14.20 -7.21
CA ALA A 23 -2.06 -12.96 -7.52
C ALA A 23 -2.20 -11.99 -6.34
N ILE A 24 -1.10 -11.39 -5.93
CA ILE A 24 -1.07 -10.39 -4.85
C ILE A 24 -0.58 -9.07 -5.43
N GLU A 25 -1.47 -8.09 -5.40
CA GLU A 25 -1.08 -6.71 -5.58
C GLU A 25 -0.47 -6.21 -4.28
N THR A 26 0.83 -5.88 -4.30
CA THR A 26 1.58 -5.48 -3.12
C THR A 26 2.56 -4.36 -3.43
N PRO A 27 2.62 -3.31 -2.58
CA PRO A 27 3.63 -2.27 -2.68
C PRO A 27 5.00 -2.72 -2.13
N ASP A 28 5.05 -3.84 -1.39
CA ASP A 28 6.27 -4.35 -0.74
C ASP A 28 6.41 -5.87 -0.91
N PRO A 29 6.84 -6.35 -2.11
CA PRO A 29 7.00 -7.78 -2.38
C PRO A 29 7.93 -8.49 -1.38
N THR A 30 8.93 -7.77 -0.84
CA THR A 30 9.89 -8.35 0.10
C THR A 30 9.25 -8.65 1.45
N ALA A 31 8.54 -7.68 2.02
CA ALA A 31 7.81 -7.89 3.27
C ALA A 31 6.70 -8.93 3.11
N THR A 32 5.94 -8.88 2.01
CA THR A 32 4.92 -9.89 1.67
C THR A 32 5.51 -11.30 1.64
N LYS A 33 6.63 -11.50 0.95
CA LYS A 33 7.31 -12.78 0.86
C LYS A 33 7.79 -13.30 2.22
N MET A 34 8.32 -12.42 3.07
CA MET A 34 8.71 -12.77 4.43
C MET A 34 7.51 -13.17 5.30
N ALA A 35 6.42 -12.41 5.22
CA ALA A 35 5.17 -12.71 5.92
C ALA A 35 4.56 -14.04 5.47
N LEU A 36 4.59 -14.33 4.17
CA LEU A 36 4.13 -15.62 3.62
C LEU A 36 4.95 -16.80 4.14
N ARG A 37 6.29 -16.65 4.20
CA ARG A 37 7.17 -17.68 4.78
C ARG A 37 6.84 -17.94 6.24
N GLN A 38 6.67 -16.90 7.04
CA GLN A 38 6.33 -17.04 8.45
C GLN A 38 4.97 -17.71 8.62
N ALA A 39 3.95 -17.28 7.90
CA ALA A 39 2.61 -17.88 7.96
C ALA A 39 2.61 -19.35 7.50
N LEU A 40 3.48 -19.73 6.57
CA LEU A 40 3.65 -21.10 6.13
C LEU A 40 4.18 -21.99 7.26
N VAL A 41 5.18 -21.51 8.01
CA VAL A 41 5.74 -22.20 9.18
C VAL A 41 4.69 -22.31 10.29
N GLU A 42 4.01 -21.21 10.63
CA GLU A 42 2.96 -21.18 11.66
C GLU A 42 1.82 -22.15 11.32
N SER A 43 1.36 -22.16 10.06
CA SER A 43 0.32 -23.08 9.60
C SER A 43 0.75 -24.55 9.72
N ALA A 44 2.01 -24.86 9.40
CA ALA A 44 2.55 -26.21 9.53
C ALA A 44 2.63 -26.64 11.00
N THR A 45 3.08 -25.75 11.89
CA THR A 45 3.17 -26.00 13.34
C THR A 45 1.78 -26.24 13.93
N LEU A 46 0.79 -25.40 13.62
CA LEU A 46 -0.59 -25.57 14.07
C LEU A 46 -1.22 -26.89 13.60
N LYS A 47 -0.90 -27.34 12.38
CA LYS A 47 -1.36 -28.63 11.86
C LYS A 47 -0.74 -29.79 12.63
N ALA A 48 0.57 -29.72 12.90
CA ALA A 48 1.28 -30.74 13.68
C ALA A 48 0.75 -30.80 15.13
N GLU A 49 0.53 -29.66 15.77
CA GLU A 49 -0.05 -29.61 17.12
C GLU A 49 -1.46 -30.22 17.19
N LYS A 50 -2.32 -29.90 16.20
CA LYS A 50 -3.67 -30.47 16.11
C LYS A 50 -3.64 -31.97 15.88
N ALA A 51 -2.71 -32.48 15.08
CA ALA A 51 -2.51 -33.89 14.85
C ALA A 51 -2.01 -34.59 16.14
N ASN A 52 -1.04 -33.98 16.82
CA ASN A 52 -0.46 -34.51 18.05
C ASN A 52 -1.44 -34.54 19.25
N LYS A 53 -2.42 -33.62 19.29
CA LYS A 53 -3.50 -33.65 20.30
C LYS A 53 -4.49 -34.78 20.08
N LYS A 54 -4.53 -35.38 18.89
CA LYS A 54 -5.43 -36.47 18.53
C LYS A 54 -4.72 -37.83 18.48
N ALA A 55 -3.38 -37.86 18.54
CA ALA A 55 -2.57 -39.06 18.45
C ALA A 55 -2.21 -39.57 19.84
N ASP A 56 -2.05 -40.87 19.97
CA ASP A 56 -1.50 -41.53 21.19
C ASP A 56 -0.06 -41.06 21.42
N ALA A 57 0.41 -41.17 22.70
CA ALA A 57 1.67 -40.58 23.17
C ALA A 57 2.92 -40.98 22.35
N ASP A 58 2.89 -42.11 21.65
CA ASP A 58 4.01 -42.65 20.88
C ASP A 58 4.01 -42.27 19.39
N ALA A 59 2.96 -41.59 18.90
CA ALA A 59 2.79 -41.24 17.48
C ALA A 59 2.89 -39.74 17.21
N LYS A 60 3.92 -39.07 17.75
CA LYS A 60 4.11 -37.62 17.50
C LYS A 60 4.46 -37.34 16.04
N VAL A 61 3.61 -36.55 15.38
CA VAL A 61 3.83 -36.07 14.02
C VAL A 61 4.78 -34.86 14.04
N ALA A 62 5.90 -34.98 13.34
CA ALA A 62 6.84 -33.86 13.19
C ALA A 62 6.21 -32.72 12.34
N THR A 63 6.57 -31.48 12.64
CA THR A 63 6.17 -30.33 11.84
C THR A 63 6.80 -30.44 10.45
N GLN A 64 5.98 -30.59 9.42
CA GLN A 64 6.42 -30.61 8.02
C GLN A 64 6.10 -29.27 7.37
N VAL A 65 7.12 -28.42 7.26
CA VAL A 65 7.00 -27.17 6.54
C VAL A 65 7.06 -27.46 5.04
N PRO A 66 6.12 -26.95 4.22
CA PRO A 66 6.17 -27.12 2.79
C PRO A 66 7.43 -26.52 2.16
N PRO A 67 8.01 -27.14 1.10
CA PRO A 67 9.06 -26.51 0.32
C PRO A 67 8.59 -25.19 -0.28
N MET A 68 9.35 -24.12 -0.04
CA MET A 68 9.06 -22.80 -0.57
C MET A 68 10.14 -22.38 -1.58
N PHE A 69 9.68 -22.07 -2.80
CA PHE A 69 10.52 -21.60 -3.89
C PHE A 69 10.19 -20.14 -4.20
N VAL A 70 11.18 -19.41 -4.67
CA VAL A 70 11.03 -18.05 -5.16
C VAL A 70 11.69 -17.93 -6.52
N TRP A 71 11.04 -17.24 -7.42
CA TRP A 71 11.57 -16.91 -8.72
C TRP A 71 11.50 -15.40 -8.97
N ASP A 72 12.55 -14.87 -9.55
CA ASP A 72 12.58 -13.57 -10.23
C ASP A 72 13.48 -13.67 -11.48
N ALA A 73 13.29 -12.76 -12.43
CA ALA A 73 13.99 -12.80 -13.72
C ALA A 73 15.52 -12.62 -13.62
N ALA A 74 16.03 -12.03 -12.52
CA ALA A 74 17.46 -11.79 -12.34
C ALA A 74 18.17 -12.98 -11.67
N ASN A 75 17.47 -13.66 -10.74
CA ASN A 75 18.09 -14.69 -9.91
C ASN A 75 17.53 -16.09 -10.19
N ALA A 76 16.66 -16.24 -11.18
CA ALA A 76 16.02 -17.49 -11.54
C ALA A 76 15.26 -18.18 -10.39
N LEU A 77 15.05 -19.47 -10.45
CA LEU A 77 14.35 -20.25 -9.42
C LEU A 77 15.28 -20.60 -8.27
N ARG A 78 14.88 -20.27 -7.04
CA ARG A 78 15.67 -20.45 -5.81
C ARG A 78 14.88 -21.16 -4.72
N ALA A 79 15.57 -21.89 -3.85
CA ALA A 79 15.00 -22.35 -2.59
C ALA A 79 14.91 -21.17 -1.59
N TYR A 80 13.76 -20.99 -0.98
CA TYR A 80 13.54 -19.93 0.01
C TYR A 80 13.49 -20.44 1.45
N ASN A 81 13.38 -21.75 1.63
CA ASN A 81 13.53 -22.45 2.91
C ASN A 81 14.38 -23.71 2.74
N ASP A 82 14.74 -24.33 3.86
CA ASP A 82 15.64 -25.50 3.84
C ASP A 82 14.98 -26.71 3.17
N GLU A 83 13.67 -26.86 3.31
CA GLU A 83 12.88 -27.93 2.73
C GLU A 83 12.88 -27.91 1.20
N ALA A 84 13.10 -26.73 0.60
CA ALA A 84 13.17 -26.57 -0.85
C ALA A 84 14.56 -26.84 -1.45
N LYS A 85 15.64 -26.86 -0.64
CA LYS A 85 17.02 -26.99 -1.16
C LYS A 85 17.24 -28.30 -1.92
N LYS A 86 16.86 -29.43 -1.32
CA LYS A 86 17.02 -30.75 -1.96
C LYS A 86 16.12 -30.91 -3.20
N PRO A 87 14.83 -30.58 -3.14
CA PRO A 87 13.98 -30.58 -4.34
C PRO A 87 14.50 -29.69 -5.46
N LEU A 88 14.99 -28.48 -5.15
CA LEU A 88 15.56 -27.58 -6.15
C LEU A 88 16.75 -28.22 -6.87
N ALA A 89 17.68 -28.85 -6.13
CA ALA A 89 18.83 -29.53 -6.73
C ALA A 89 18.39 -30.63 -7.71
N THR A 90 17.31 -31.35 -7.41
CA THR A 90 16.75 -32.35 -8.31
C THR A 90 16.12 -31.70 -9.55
N LEU A 91 15.39 -30.59 -9.38
CA LEU A 91 14.79 -29.87 -10.53
C LEU A 91 15.86 -29.32 -11.47
N LEU A 92 16.94 -28.78 -10.93
CA LEU A 92 18.03 -28.24 -11.76
C LEU A 92 18.73 -29.30 -12.61
N GLN A 93 18.72 -30.56 -12.20
CA GLN A 93 19.21 -31.66 -13.05
C GLN A 93 18.45 -31.79 -14.37
N LEU A 94 17.20 -31.34 -14.44
CA LEU A 94 16.40 -31.34 -15.67
C LEU A 94 16.87 -30.30 -16.69
N VAL A 95 17.73 -29.38 -16.27
CA VAL A 95 18.31 -28.29 -17.09
C VAL A 95 19.84 -28.29 -16.96
N ASP A 96 20.44 -29.48 -17.00
CA ASP A 96 21.88 -29.73 -16.97
C ASP A 96 22.61 -29.08 -15.78
N GLY A 97 21.90 -28.82 -14.70
CA GLY A 97 22.42 -28.22 -13.48
C GLY A 97 22.61 -26.70 -13.56
N ASP A 98 22.20 -26.04 -14.64
CA ASP A 98 22.32 -24.59 -14.80
C ASP A 98 21.14 -23.85 -14.15
N PRO A 99 21.36 -23.11 -13.04
CA PRO A 99 20.31 -22.30 -12.42
C PRO A 99 19.77 -21.20 -13.33
N GLN A 100 20.60 -20.67 -14.26
CA GLN A 100 20.22 -19.58 -15.16
C GLN A 100 19.30 -20.06 -16.30
N ALA A 101 19.24 -21.35 -16.59
CA ALA A 101 18.28 -21.90 -17.52
C ALA A 101 16.82 -21.59 -17.09
N ALA A 102 16.58 -21.45 -15.79
CA ALA A 102 15.28 -21.06 -15.23
C ALA A 102 15.09 -19.55 -15.05
N ALA A 103 15.95 -18.69 -15.62
CA ALA A 103 15.77 -17.24 -15.55
C ALA A 103 14.60 -16.77 -16.44
N HIS A 104 14.41 -17.42 -17.62
CA HIS A 104 13.24 -17.13 -18.44
C HIS A 104 11.98 -17.72 -17.80
N PRO A 105 10.87 -16.94 -17.70
CA PRO A 105 9.68 -17.36 -16.96
C PRO A 105 9.04 -18.65 -17.50
N THR A 106 9.02 -18.85 -18.81
CA THR A 106 8.47 -20.07 -19.40
C THR A 106 9.22 -21.32 -18.94
N GLN A 107 10.55 -21.26 -18.91
CA GLN A 107 11.38 -22.38 -18.43
C GLN A 107 11.16 -22.62 -16.94
N ALA A 108 11.12 -21.55 -16.15
CA ALA A 108 10.79 -21.64 -14.72
C ALA A 108 9.44 -22.31 -14.50
N LEU A 109 8.38 -21.88 -15.20
CA LEU A 109 7.04 -22.46 -15.09
C LEU A 109 7.00 -23.94 -15.49
N MET A 110 7.77 -24.36 -16.49
CA MET A 110 7.92 -25.77 -16.86
C MET A 110 8.58 -26.59 -15.73
N LEU A 111 9.61 -26.06 -15.08
CA LEU A 111 10.22 -26.70 -13.89
C LEU A 111 9.25 -26.75 -12.71
N LEU A 112 8.44 -25.70 -12.51
CA LEU A 112 7.44 -25.66 -11.45
C LEU A 112 6.35 -26.73 -11.60
N ALA A 113 6.10 -27.23 -12.79
CA ALA A 113 5.21 -28.38 -12.99
C ALA A 113 5.72 -29.66 -12.30
N GLN A 114 7.02 -29.74 -11.98
CA GLN A 114 7.69 -30.91 -11.39
C GLN A 114 8.01 -30.74 -9.88
N VAL A 115 7.68 -29.58 -9.28
CA VAL A 115 7.93 -29.39 -7.82
C VAL A 115 7.17 -30.44 -7.00
N PRO A 116 7.65 -30.80 -5.81
CA PRO A 116 6.96 -31.75 -4.94
C PRO A 116 5.52 -31.34 -4.64
N ALA A 117 4.68 -32.30 -4.31
CA ALA A 117 3.35 -32.03 -3.79
C ALA A 117 3.41 -31.11 -2.57
N ASN A 118 2.36 -30.33 -2.36
CA ASN A 118 2.26 -29.38 -1.25
C ASN A 118 3.31 -28.24 -1.26
N SER A 119 4.03 -28.03 -2.37
CA SER A 119 4.98 -26.91 -2.52
C SER A 119 4.29 -25.56 -2.54
N PHE A 120 5.02 -24.53 -2.11
CA PHE A 120 4.64 -23.14 -2.16
C PHE A 120 5.63 -22.36 -3.03
N VAL A 121 5.16 -21.65 -4.03
CA VAL A 121 6.00 -20.95 -4.99
C VAL A 121 5.61 -19.49 -5.03
N VAL A 122 6.58 -18.59 -5.03
CA VAL A 122 6.37 -17.15 -5.25
C VAL A 122 7.12 -16.74 -6.51
N MET A 123 6.43 -16.13 -7.47
CA MET A 123 7.04 -15.52 -8.65
C MET A 123 6.84 -14.01 -8.59
N GLU A 124 7.96 -13.28 -8.61
CA GLU A 124 7.97 -11.82 -8.48
C GLU A 124 7.98 -11.15 -9.86
N ASN A 125 7.10 -10.18 -10.06
CA ASN A 125 7.01 -9.35 -11.27
C ASN A 125 6.80 -10.13 -12.59
N LEU A 126 6.12 -11.28 -12.54
CA LEU A 126 5.83 -12.06 -13.73
C LEU A 126 4.97 -11.28 -14.75
N HIS A 127 4.13 -10.33 -14.27
CA HIS A 127 3.29 -9.46 -15.09
C HIS A 127 4.06 -8.74 -16.20
N ARG A 128 5.34 -8.43 -15.99
CA ARG A 128 6.20 -7.78 -17.00
C ARG A 128 6.34 -8.55 -18.32
N PHE A 129 5.95 -9.81 -18.33
CA PHE A 129 6.01 -10.65 -19.52
C PHE A 129 4.67 -10.78 -20.23
N TRP A 130 3.60 -10.16 -19.72
CA TRP A 130 2.31 -10.07 -20.40
C TRP A 130 1.75 -8.65 -20.49
N GLU A 131 2.53 -7.63 -20.13
CA GLU A 131 2.16 -6.23 -20.34
C GLU A 131 2.55 -5.77 -21.76
N ASP A 132 1.61 -5.13 -22.45
CA ASP A 132 1.72 -4.40 -23.72
C ASP A 132 2.81 -4.90 -24.72
N ALA A 133 3.90 -4.13 -24.86
CA ALA A 133 4.94 -4.38 -25.87
C ALA A 133 5.81 -5.64 -25.61
N ARG A 134 5.66 -6.29 -24.45
CA ARG A 134 6.38 -7.52 -24.08
C ARG A 134 5.49 -8.73 -23.91
N PHE A 135 4.28 -8.68 -24.48
CA PHE A 135 3.33 -9.77 -24.37
C PHE A 135 3.91 -11.07 -24.92
N ASP A 136 4.10 -12.04 -24.03
CA ASP A 136 4.52 -13.40 -24.36
C ASP A 136 3.38 -14.39 -24.07
N PRO A 137 2.64 -14.82 -25.09
CA PRO A 137 1.52 -15.75 -24.91
C PRO A 137 1.95 -17.09 -24.33
N THR A 138 3.24 -17.47 -24.49
CA THR A 138 3.74 -18.73 -23.93
C THR A 138 3.82 -18.71 -22.41
N VAL A 139 4.10 -17.55 -21.81
CA VAL A 139 4.09 -17.36 -20.36
C VAL A 139 2.67 -17.47 -19.81
N VAL A 140 1.70 -16.81 -20.46
CA VAL A 140 0.28 -16.89 -20.07
C VAL A 140 -0.21 -18.34 -20.14
N GLN A 141 0.08 -19.03 -21.25
CA GLN A 141 -0.30 -20.43 -21.43
C GLN A 141 0.40 -21.34 -20.41
N ALA A 142 1.65 -21.09 -20.08
CA ALA A 142 2.39 -21.87 -19.10
C ALA A 142 1.78 -21.73 -17.69
N VAL A 143 1.39 -20.52 -17.27
CA VAL A 143 0.69 -20.29 -16.00
C VAL A 143 -0.65 -21.01 -16.00
N PHE A 144 -1.46 -20.86 -17.06
CA PHE A 144 -2.75 -21.54 -17.20
C PHE A 144 -2.60 -23.07 -17.08
N SER A 145 -1.59 -23.64 -17.72
CA SER A 145 -1.33 -25.08 -17.68
C SER A 145 -1.00 -25.62 -16.29
N LEU A 146 -0.53 -24.78 -15.37
CA LEU A 146 -0.25 -25.17 -13.99
C LEU A 146 -1.51 -25.30 -13.11
N VAL A 147 -2.62 -24.64 -13.45
CA VAL A 147 -3.84 -24.60 -12.62
C VAL A 147 -4.28 -26.00 -12.20
N GLY A 148 -4.48 -26.90 -13.16
CA GLY A 148 -4.95 -28.26 -12.89
C GLY A 148 -3.96 -29.09 -12.07
N SER A 149 -2.68 -29.05 -12.43
CA SER A 149 -1.65 -29.83 -11.75
C SER A 149 -1.37 -29.32 -10.34
N PHE A 150 -1.38 -28.00 -10.12
CA PHE A 150 -1.19 -27.39 -8.81
C PHE A 150 -2.35 -27.75 -7.89
N LYS A 151 -3.58 -27.64 -8.39
CA LYS A 151 -4.77 -28.05 -7.63
C LYS A 151 -4.72 -29.52 -7.22
N ALA A 152 -4.40 -30.41 -8.17
CA ALA A 152 -4.38 -31.85 -7.92
C ALA A 152 -3.33 -32.28 -6.88
N HIS A 153 -2.22 -31.57 -6.77
CA HIS A 153 -1.10 -31.90 -5.86
C HIS A 153 -1.02 -30.99 -4.65
N GLY A 154 -2.02 -30.12 -4.38
CA GLY A 154 -2.04 -29.20 -3.24
C GLY A 154 -0.93 -28.15 -3.28
N ARG A 155 -0.39 -27.83 -4.48
CA ARG A 155 0.63 -26.82 -4.69
C ARG A 155 -0.03 -25.44 -4.76
N THR A 156 0.71 -24.39 -4.40
CA THR A 156 0.21 -23.01 -4.52
C THR A 156 1.27 -22.15 -5.20
N LEU A 157 0.87 -21.47 -6.27
CA LEU A 157 1.65 -20.43 -6.94
C LEU A 157 1.12 -19.07 -6.51
N VAL A 158 2.01 -18.23 -6.02
CA VAL A 158 1.73 -16.83 -5.68
C VAL A 158 2.48 -15.94 -6.68
N LEU A 159 1.76 -15.05 -7.33
CA LEU A 159 2.30 -14.03 -8.23
C LEU A 159 2.28 -12.70 -7.47
N THR A 160 3.43 -12.07 -7.26
CA THR A 160 3.50 -10.74 -6.61
C THR A 160 3.81 -9.66 -7.63
N MET A 161 3.02 -8.57 -7.60
CA MET A 161 3.13 -7.46 -8.54
C MET A 161 2.63 -6.16 -7.92
N PRO A 162 3.10 -5.00 -8.38
CA PRO A 162 2.64 -3.70 -7.87
C PRO A 162 1.24 -3.33 -8.32
N ASP A 163 0.84 -3.77 -9.50
CA ASP A 163 -0.49 -3.57 -10.08
C ASP A 163 -0.93 -4.88 -10.72
N CYS A 164 -2.15 -5.33 -10.39
CA CYS A 164 -2.63 -6.65 -10.77
C CYS A 164 -3.54 -6.60 -11.99
N VAL A 165 -2.95 -6.44 -13.17
CA VAL A 165 -3.65 -6.60 -14.44
C VAL A 165 -3.38 -8.01 -14.98
N LEU A 166 -4.44 -8.86 -14.99
CA LEU A 166 -4.34 -10.23 -15.47
C LEU A 166 -4.86 -10.36 -16.92
N PRO A 167 -4.17 -11.15 -17.76
CA PRO A 167 -4.71 -11.57 -19.06
C PRO A 167 -6.09 -12.23 -18.91
N ALA A 168 -6.93 -12.08 -19.93
CA ALA A 168 -8.30 -12.58 -19.90
C ALA A 168 -8.37 -14.09 -19.61
N GLU A 169 -7.39 -14.85 -20.10
CA GLU A 169 -7.28 -16.30 -19.94
C GLU A 169 -7.05 -16.73 -18.48
N LEU A 170 -6.52 -15.83 -17.65
CA LEU A 170 -6.18 -16.14 -16.25
C LEU A 170 -7.21 -15.59 -15.26
N GLN A 171 -8.10 -14.69 -15.65
CA GLN A 171 -9.01 -13.98 -14.76
C GLN A 171 -9.95 -14.89 -13.96
N SER A 172 -10.37 -16.02 -14.54
CA SER A 172 -11.27 -16.97 -13.89
C SER A 172 -10.57 -17.96 -12.94
N ASP A 173 -9.27 -18.20 -13.13
CA ASP A 173 -8.53 -19.25 -12.45
C ASP A 173 -7.54 -18.74 -11.41
N VAL A 174 -7.28 -17.43 -11.40
CA VAL A 174 -6.38 -16.76 -10.47
C VAL A 174 -7.15 -15.93 -9.46
N MET A 175 -6.97 -16.21 -8.17
CA MET A 175 -7.54 -15.41 -7.11
C MET A 175 -6.69 -14.15 -6.91
N VAL A 176 -7.30 -12.96 -7.03
CA VAL A 176 -6.61 -11.69 -6.80
C VAL A 176 -6.83 -11.23 -5.36
N LEU A 177 -5.73 -10.90 -4.68
CA LEU A 177 -5.72 -10.30 -3.35
C LEU A 177 -4.93 -8.99 -3.40
N THR A 178 -5.45 -7.95 -2.77
CA THR A 178 -4.78 -6.65 -2.67
C THR A 178 -4.28 -6.44 -1.24
N GLU A 179 -2.98 -6.25 -1.10
CA GLU A 179 -2.36 -5.88 0.17
C GLU A 179 -2.58 -4.40 0.43
N LYS A 180 -3.20 -4.09 1.56
CA LYS A 180 -3.39 -2.71 1.97
C LYS A 180 -2.12 -2.14 2.57
N LEU A 181 -1.94 -0.84 2.40
CA LEU A 181 -0.93 -0.11 3.15
C LEU A 181 -1.15 -0.26 4.65
N PRO A 182 -0.08 -0.24 5.45
CA PRO A 182 -0.17 -0.41 6.89
C PRO A 182 -1.02 0.70 7.52
N THR A 183 -1.78 0.30 8.52
CA THR A 183 -2.55 1.22 9.36
C THR A 183 -1.62 2.00 10.30
N THR A 184 -2.13 3.07 10.89
CA THR A 184 -1.41 3.84 11.91
C THR A 184 -0.96 2.98 13.10
N ASP A 185 -1.75 1.96 13.47
CA ASP A 185 -1.40 1.05 14.55
C ASP A 185 -0.29 0.08 14.17
N GLU A 186 -0.20 -0.32 12.91
CA GLU A 186 0.87 -1.17 12.38
C GLU A 186 2.18 -0.40 12.14
N LEU A 187 2.12 0.92 11.96
CA LEU A 187 3.31 1.77 11.83
C LEU A 187 3.98 2.09 13.17
N ARG A 188 3.25 2.09 14.29
CA ARG A 188 3.81 2.33 15.64
C ARG A 188 4.95 1.36 15.99
N PRO A 189 4.80 0.04 15.82
CA PRO A 189 5.88 -0.92 16.03
C PRO A 189 7.14 -0.65 15.21
N VAL A 190 7.03 -0.09 14.01
CA VAL A 190 8.19 0.26 13.17
C VAL A 190 9.05 1.30 13.87
N ILE A 191 8.44 2.39 14.35
CA ILE A 191 9.14 3.44 15.09
C ILE A 191 9.75 2.88 16.39
N THR A 192 8.96 2.11 17.14
CA THR A 192 9.40 1.52 18.43
C THR A 192 10.62 0.62 18.23
N LYS A 193 10.57 -0.31 17.29
CA LYS A 193 11.63 -1.26 16.97
C LYS A 193 12.95 -0.55 16.58
N LEU A 194 12.86 0.49 15.77
CA LEU A 194 14.04 1.24 15.34
C LEU A 194 14.65 2.06 16.48
N HIS A 195 13.85 2.65 17.38
CA HIS A 195 14.35 3.29 18.59
C HIS A 195 15.06 2.31 19.52
N ASP A 196 14.48 1.11 19.71
CA ASP A 196 15.10 0.04 20.51
C ASP A 196 16.43 -0.42 19.91
N THR A 197 16.50 -0.55 18.58
CA THR A 197 17.72 -0.96 17.87
C THR A 197 18.89 -0.02 18.10
N VAL A 198 18.62 1.30 18.17
CA VAL A 198 19.67 2.30 18.43
C VAL A 198 19.84 2.61 19.92
N GLY A 199 19.08 1.96 20.80
CA GLY A 199 19.16 2.16 22.25
C GLY A 199 18.70 3.56 22.71
N TRP A 200 17.76 4.17 21.98
CA TRP A 200 17.19 5.46 22.36
C TRP A 200 15.91 5.31 23.16
N LYS A 201 15.63 6.34 24.00
CA LYS A 201 14.34 6.42 24.68
C LYS A 201 13.22 6.48 23.64
N GLN A 202 12.13 5.78 23.91
CA GLN A 202 10.94 5.83 23.06
C GLN A 202 10.40 7.26 22.93
N PRO A 203 9.85 7.64 21.77
CA PRO A 203 9.24 8.95 21.57
C PRO A 203 8.11 9.19 22.56
N SER A 204 7.88 10.44 22.92
CA SER A 204 6.67 10.80 23.64
C SER A 204 5.42 10.46 22.83
N LYS A 205 4.27 10.37 23.49
CA LYS A 205 3.00 10.07 22.80
C LYS A 205 2.74 11.05 21.64
N ALA A 206 3.00 12.34 21.85
CA ALA A 206 2.81 13.37 20.82
C ALA A 206 3.77 13.19 19.64
N GLU A 207 5.07 12.93 19.90
CA GLU A 207 6.06 12.65 18.85
C GLU A 207 5.73 11.35 18.11
N MET A 208 5.27 10.31 18.80
CA MET A 208 4.83 9.06 18.19
C MET A 208 3.62 9.28 17.27
N ASP A 209 2.59 9.98 17.75
CA ASP A 209 1.37 10.26 16.99
C ASP A 209 1.67 11.10 15.75
N THR A 210 2.53 12.12 15.88
CA THR A 210 3.01 12.93 14.74
C THR A 210 3.83 12.09 13.77
N GLY A 211 4.78 11.31 14.26
CA GLY A 211 5.61 10.44 13.42
C GLY A 211 4.78 9.44 12.63
N VAL A 212 3.82 8.77 13.27
CA VAL A 212 2.90 7.84 12.61
C VAL A 212 2.03 8.55 11.57
N ALA A 213 1.55 9.75 11.86
CA ALA A 213 0.76 10.53 10.89
C ALA A 213 1.58 10.89 9.64
N LEU A 214 2.87 11.20 9.80
CA LEU A 214 3.78 11.50 8.69
C LEU A 214 4.16 10.25 7.88
N LEU A 215 4.08 9.06 8.47
CA LEU A 215 4.33 7.79 7.79
C LEU A 215 3.06 7.19 7.13
N ALA A 216 1.90 7.75 7.42
CA ALA A 216 0.64 7.24 6.87
C ALA A 216 0.66 7.32 5.32
N GLY A 217 0.27 6.22 4.69
CA GLY A 217 0.31 6.10 3.23
C GLY A 217 1.60 5.47 2.67
N LEU A 218 2.59 5.16 3.52
CA LEU A 218 3.81 4.46 3.13
C LEU A 218 3.69 2.95 3.33
N ALA A 219 4.33 2.18 2.45
CA ALA A 219 4.56 0.75 2.69
C ALA A 219 5.52 0.54 3.88
N ASN A 220 5.48 -0.63 4.51
CA ASN A 220 6.30 -0.91 5.70
C ASN A 220 7.79 -0.67 5.49
N GLN A 221 8.35 -1.11 4.37
CA GLN A 221 9.77 -0.91 4.05
C GLN A 221 10.10 0.56 3.85
N GLN A 222 9.24 1.31 3.20
CA GLN A 222 9.40 2.75 3.01
C GLN A 222 9.36 3.48 4.36
N ALA A 223 8.39 3.14 5.21
CA ALA A 223 8.28 3.70 6.55
C ALA A 223 9.54 3.41 7.39
N GLU A 224 10.06 2.17 7.32
CA GLU A 224 11.29 1.78 8.01
C GLU A 224 12.52 2.58 7.52
N GLN A 225 12.65 2.79 6.21
CA GLN A 225 13.71 3.61 5.61
C GLN A 225 13.62 5.07 6.07
N VAL A 226 12.43 5.66 6.00
CA VAL A 226 12.21 7.07 6.38
C VAL A 226 12.49 7.30 7.86
N VAL A 227 12.04 6.40 8.75
CA VAL A 227 12.34 6.47 10.18
C VAL A 227 13.84 6.28 10.44
N SER A 228 14.49 5.34 9.75
CA SER A 228 15.94 5.11 9.86
C SER A 228 16.74 6.35 9.49
N MET A 229 16.36 7.04 8.40
CA MET A 229 16.96 8.30 7.99
C MET A 229 16.75 9.39 9.05
N SER A 230 15.54 9.54 9.56
CA SER A 230 15.20 10.51 10.61
C SER A 230 16.03 10.28 11.89
N ILE A 231 16.23 9.03 12.28
CA ILE A 231 17.08 8.64 13.40
C ILE A 231 18.56 8.99 13.11
N ALA A 232 19.04 8.69 11.91
CA ALA A 232 20.42 9.02 11.51
C ALA A 232 20.69 10.54 11.56
N TYR A 233 19.76 11.36 11.06
CA TYR A 233 19.86 12.83 11.18
C TYR A 233 19.75 13.31 12.60
N GLY A 234 18.85 12.73 13.41
CA GLY A 234 18.76 13.02 14.85
C GLY A 234 20.05 12.72 15.61
N ASN A 235 20.73 11.62 15.23
CA ASN A 235 22.04 11.26 15.77
C ASN A 235 23.13 12.26 15.35
N HIS A 236 23.16 12.62 14.07
CA HIS A 236 24.09 13.63 13.55
C HIS A 236 23.93 14.99 14.27
N LYS A 237 22.69 15.39 14.54
CA LYS A 237 22.36 16.60 15.34
C LYS A 237 22.62 16.42 16.85
N LYS A 238 23.09 15.25 17.31
CA LYS A 238 23.31 14.87 18.73
C LYS A 238 22.06 15.00 19.62
N LYS A 239 20.87 14.97 19.04
CA LYS A 239 19.61 15.13 19.77
C LYS A 239 19.07 13.82 20.36
N LYS A 240 19.57 12.66 19.93
CA LYS A 240 19.11 11.31 20.32
C LYS A 240 17.59 11.13 20.22
N LYS A 241 16.98 11.73 19.21
CA LYS A 241 15.55 11.61 18.88
C LYS A 241 15.33 11.75 17.38
N MET A 242 14.21 11.25 16.90
CA MET A 242 13.80 11.40 15.50
C MET A 242 13.80 12.87 15.07
N ASP A 243 14.30 13.13 13.89
CA ASP A 243 14.22 14.43 13.23
C ASP A 243 12.92 14.53 12.43
N MET A 244 11.94 15.25 12.99
CA MET A 244 10.61 15.38 12.38
C MET A 244 10.64 16.11 11.03
N ASP A 245 11.57 17.02 10.84
CA ASP A 245 11.72 17.74 9.56
C ASP A 245 12.12 16.77 8.44
N THR A 246 13.00 15.82 8.75
CA THR A 246 13.36 14.74 7.81
C THR A 246 12.15 13.87 7.45
N LEU A 247 11.28 13.53 8.43
CA LEU A 247 10.06 12.77 8.14
C LEU A 247 9.14 13.55 7.20
N LYS A 248 8.92 14.84 7.46
CA LYS A 248 8.11 15.72 6.61
C LYS A 248 8.66 15.78 5.18
N GLN A 249 9.96 16.04 5.02
CA GLN A 249 10.62 16.15 3.73
C GLN A 249 10.52 14.83 2.93
N GLN A 250 10.71 13.69 3.58
CA GLN A 250 10.61 12.40 2.89
C GLN A 250 9.19 12.08 2.44
N GLN A 251 8.19 12.39 3.28
CA GLN A 251 6.79 12.24 2.88
C GLN A 251 6.46 13.14 1.69
N GLN A 252 6.90 14.40 1.71
CA GLN A 252 6.74 15.35 0.61
C GLN A 252 7.35 14.81 -0.68
N GLN A 253 8.58 14.34 -0.62
CA GLN A 253 9.30 13.79 -1.75
C GLN A 253 8.60 12.57 -2.37
N MET A 254 7.99 11.74 -1.55
CA MET A 254 7.23 10.57 -2.03
C MET A 254 5.93 10.95 -2.74
N ILE A 255 5.24 11.98 -2.24
CA ILE A 255 4.04 12.50 -2.91
C ILE A 255 4.43 13.06 -4.28
N GLU A 256 5.52 13.83 -4.36
CA GLU A 256 6.02 14.42 -5.62
C GLU A 256 6.52 13.38 -6.63
N GLN A 257 6.97 12.20 -6.18
CA GLN A 257 7.36 11.10 -7.06
C GLN A 257 6.15 10.38 -7.68
N THR A 258 4.95 10.60 -7.16
CA THR A 258 3.74 10.00 -7.71
C THR A 258 3.31 10.78 -8.97
N PRO A 259 3.22 10.14 -10.15
CA PRO A 259 2.86 10.83 -11.38
C PRO A 259 1.54 11.61 -11.24
N GLY A 260 1.57 12.87 -11.66
CA GLY A 260 0.40 13.76 -11.59
C GLY A 260 0.15 14.41 -10.23
N LEU A 261 0.90 14.06 -9.17
CA LEU A 261 0.81 14.76 -7.89
C LEU A 261 1.88 15.83 -7.76
N SER A 262 1.50 16.97 -7.21
CA SER A 262 2.40 18.08 -6.87
C SER A 262 2.01 18.65 -5.50
N ILE A 263 3.00 19.01 -4.70
CA ILE A 263 2.78 19.72 -3.44
C ILE A 263 2.94 21.20 -3.71
N PHE A 264 2.00 21.98 -3.22
CA PHE A 264 2.09 23.44 -3.23
C PHE A 264 2.61 23.88 -1.86
N ASP A 265 3.84 24.38 -1.88
CA ASP A 265 4.49 25.00 -0.74
C ASP A 265 4.52 26.52 -1.02
N GLY A 266 3.56 27.27 -0.52
CA GLY A 266 3.38 28.68 -0.82
C GLY A 266 2.86 29.46 0.37
N ASP A 267 3.21 30.74 0.42
CA ASP A 267 2.81 31.70 1.45
C ASP A 267 1.41 32.30 1.19
N GLU A 268 0.55 31.58 0.43
CA GLU A 268 -0.81 32.07 0.18
C GLU A 268 -1.64 32.04 1.48
N SER A 269 -2.24 33.19 1.79
CA SER A 269 -3.08 33.40 2.97
C SER A 269 -4.52 33.70 2.56
N PHE A 270 -5.50 33.35 3.40
CA PHE A 270 -6.88 33.78 3.22
C PHE A 270 -7.04 35.31 3.13
N ASP A 271 -6.13 36.08 3.74
CA ASP A 271 -6.16 37.54 3.71
C ASP A 271 -5.87 38.12 2.32
N GLN A 272 -5.29 37.32 1.42
CA GLN A 272 -5.03 37.69 0.03
C GLN A 272 -6.24 37.40 -0.89
N LEU A 273 -7.23 36.67 -0.40
CA LEU A 273 -8.44 36.32 -1.14
C LEU A 273 -9.52 37.39 -0.93
N GLN A 274 -9.64 38.32 -1.89
CA GLN A 274 -10.66 39.37 -1.84
C GLN A 274 -12.04 38.85 -2.22
N GLY A 275 -13.08 39.36 -1.58
CA GLY A 275 -14.48 39.07 -1.94
C GLY A 275 -15.01 37.71 -1.48
N LEU A 276 -14.28 36.98 -0.65
CA LEU A 276 -14.68 35.66 -0.15
C LEU A 276 -14.73 35.60 1.39
N ASP A 277 -14.98 36.72 2.06
CA ASP A 277 -14.86 36.86 3.54
C ASP A 277 -15.69 35.83 4.32
N ALA A 278 -16.90 35.56 3.84
CA ALA A 278 -17.78 34.56 4.48
C ALA A 278 -17.21 33.14 4.36
N LEU A 279 -16.71 32.75 3.20
CA LEU A 279 -16.10 31.45 2.94
C LEU A 279 -14.78 31.28 3.71
N THR A 280 -13.90 32.29 3.64
CA THR A 280 -12.61 32.26 4.33
C THR A 280 -12.75 32.26 5.84
N GLY A 281 -13.71 33.05 6.37
CA GLY A 281 -14.07 33.05 7.80
C GLY A 281 -14.59 31.69 8.26
N PHE A 282 -15.39 31.03 7.44
CA PHE A 282 -15.86 29.67 7.71
C PHE A 282 -14.72 28.66 7.69
N LEU A 283 -13.91 28.64 6.63
CA LEU A 283 -12.79 27.72 6.52
C LEU A 283 -11.82 27.88 7.71
N ARG A 284 -11.51 29.11 8.15
CA ARG A 284 -10.73 29.38 9.34
C ARG A 284 -11.35 28.76 10.61
N ASN A 285 -12.66 28.88 10.78
CA ASN A 285 -13.34 28.29 11.93
C ASN A 285 -13.27 26.75 11.94
N VAL A 286 -13.39 26.11 10.79
CA VAL A 286 -13.29 24.66 10.66
C VAL A 286 -11.85 24.18 10.87
N ILE A 287 -10.88 24.84 10.22
CA ILE A 287 -9.46 24.46 10.27
C ILE A 287 -8.90 24.64 11.68
N ASN A 288 -9.22 25.77 12.32
CA ASN A 288 -8.71 26.13 13.64
C ASN A 288 -9.58 25.63 14.80
N ALA A 289 -10.61 24.82 14.54
CA ALA A 289 -11.48 24.29 15.59
C ALA A 289 -10.69 23.51 16.64
N LYS A 290 -10.91 23.81 17.93
CA LYS A 290 -10.25 23.15 19.07
C LYS A 290 -10.55 21.66 19.15
N THR A 291 -11.71 21.24 18.71
CA THR A 291 -12.04 19.83 18.48
C THR A 291 -11.63 19.48 17.06
N LYS A 292 -10.66 18.54 16.90
CA LYS A 292 -10.21 18.05 15.60
C LYS A 292 -11.37 17.38 14.86
N THR A 293 -12.23 18.18 14.27
CA THR A 293 -13.35 17.73 13.44
C THR A 293 -12.78 17.13 12.15
N ARG A 294 -13.15 15.89 11.83
CA ARG A 294 -12.83 15.29 10.55
C ARG A 294 -13.93 15.65 9.57
N ALA A 295 -13.73 16.70 8.78
CA ALA A 295 -14.69 17.13 7.78
C ALA A 295 -14.09 16.98 6.37
N PHE A 296 -14.85 16.44 5.42
CA PHE A 296 -14.58 16.53 4.00
C PHE A 296 -15.50 17.59 3.43
N ILE A 297 -14.94 18.71 2.96
CA ILE A 297 -15.71 19.84 2.41
C ILE A 297 -15.76 19.68 0.91
N PHE A 298 -16.96 19.52 0.37
CA PHE A 298 -17.21 19.56 -1.06
C PHE A 298 -17.86 20.91 -1.40
N ILE A 299 -17.22 21.70 -2.26
CA ILE A 299 -17.76 22.97 -2.76
C ILE A 299 -17.89 22.83 -4.26
N ASP A 300 -19.13 22.79 -4.73
CA ASP A 300 -19.48 22.82 -6.16
C ASP A 300 -19.78 24.23 -6.62
N GLU A 301 -19.63 24.49 -7.92
CA GLU A 301 -19.95 25.76 -8.58
C GLU A 301 -19.37 27.00 -7.87
N ILE A 302 -18.12 26.88 -7.39
CA ILE A 302 -17.42 27.96 -6.68
C ILE A 302 -17.41 29.28 -7.44
N GLU A 303 -17.51 29.22 -8.79
CA GLU A 303 -17.62 30.39 -9.66
C GLU A 303 -18.86 31.21 -9.41
N LYS A 304 -19.98 30.62 -9.02
CA LYS A 304 -21.21 31.35 -8.69
C LYS A 304 -21.04 32.15 -7.41
N MET A 305 -20.34 31.59 -6.43
CA MET A 305 -19.99 32.32 -5.20
C MET A 305 -19.04 33.47 -5.46
N MET A 306 -18.08 33.30 -6.37
CA MET A 306 -17.10 34.35 -6.71
C MET A 306 -17.71 35.46 -7.61
N ALA A 307 -18.65 35.13 -8.48
CA ALA A 307 -19.33 36.11 -9.33
C ALA A 307 -20.13 37.10 -8.50
N GLY A 308 -20.76 36.68 -7.41
CA GLY A 308 -21.44 37.56 -6.44
C GLY A 308 -20.47 38.44 -5.65
N ALA A 309 -19.24 37.98 -5.40
CA ALA A 309 -18.20 38.74 -4.69
C ALA A 309 -17.51 39.84 -5.54
N LEU A 310 -17.50 39.68 -6.85
CA LEU A 310 -16.88 40.66 -7.80
C LEU A 310 -17.81 41.82 -8.22
N GLY A 311 -18.98 41.94 -7.64
CA GLY A 311 -19.70 43.22 -7.55
C GLY A 311 -20.46 43.67 -8.78
N ASN A 312 -20.96 42.82 -9.69
CA ASN A 312 -21.85 43.22 -10.76
C ASN A 312 -23.04 42.27 -11.03
N GLY A 313 -23.62 41.72 -10.02
CA GLY A 313 -24.85 40.93 -10.13
C GLY A 313 -25.53 40.87 -8.77
N SER A 314 -26.71 41.51 -8.65
CA SER A 314 -27.54 41.33 -7.45
C SER A 314 -27.98 39.87 -7.35
N ASP A 315 -27.35 39.12 -6.46
CA ASP A 315 -27.89 37.83 -6.03
C ASP A 315 -29.11 38.09 -5.14
N THR A 316 -30.28 38.13 -5.79
CA THR A 316 -31.55 38.35 -5.14
C THR A 316 -32.16 37.10 -4.51
N SER A 317 -31.47 35.95 -4.53
CA SER A 317 -32.09 34.68 -4.14
C SER A 317 -31.71 34.18 -2.75
N GLY A 318 -30.74 34.76 -2.04
CA GLY A 318 -30.34 34.28 -0.70
C GLY A 318 -29.86 32.81 -0.65
N THR A 319 -29.99 32.09 -1.76
CA THR A 319 -29.78 30.64 -1.88
C THR A 319 -28.31 30.25 -1.61
N SER A 320 -27.37 31.11 -1.93
CA SER A 320 -25.94 30.84 -1.69
C SER A 320 -25.58 30.89 -0.21
N GLN A 321 -26.24 31.79 0.57
CA GLN A 321 -26.05 31.86 2.02
C GLN A 321 -26.75 30.72 2.75
N GLU A 322 -27.92 30.31 2.29
CA GLU A 322 -28.63 29.15 2.86
C GLU A 322 -27.95 27.83 2.56
N GLN A 323 -27.41 27.64 1.37
CA GLN A 323 -26.62 26.46 0.99
C GLN A 323 -25.33 26.38 1.80
N LEU A 324 -24.64 27.51 2.02
CA LEU A 324 -23.49 27.57 2.88
C LEU A 324 -23.86 27.24 4.33
N GLY A 325 -24.98 27.77 4.84
CA GLY A 325 -25.51 27.48 6.19
C GLY A 325 -25.86 26.00 6.38
N TYR A 326 -26.47 25.36 5.38
CA TYR A 326 -26.77 23.92 5.41
C TYR A 326 -25.50 23.08 5.40
N LEU A 327 -24.53 23.42 4.56
CA LEU A 327 -23.22 22.77 4.51
C LEU A 327 -22.50 22.89 5.87
N LEU A 328 -22.55 24.07 6.48
CA LEU A 328 -22.01 24.38 7.80
C LEU A 328 -22.58 23.49 8.90
N SER A 329 -23.89 23.35 8.92
CA SER A 329 -24.60 22.51 9.91
C SER A 329 -24.24 21.04 9.75
N HIS A 330 -24.23 20.55 8.51
CA HIS A 330 -23.93 19.15 8.22
C HIS A 330 -22.47 18.78 8.52
N MET A 331 -21.56 19.75 8.43
CA MET A 331 -20.14 19.54 8.72
C MET A 331 -19.81 19.54 10.21
N GLN A 332 -20.58 20.21 11.03
CA GLN A 332 -20.46 20.12 12.49
C GLN A 332 -20.83 18.73 13.01
N ASP A 333 -21.68 18.02 12.28
CA ASP A 333 -22.16 16.67 12.67
C ASP A 333 -21.29 15.53 12.15
N THR A 334 -20.42 15.76 11.15
CA THR A 334 -19.60 14.72 10.51
C THR A 334 -18.11 15.02 10.62
N ASN A 335 -17.38 14.22 11.37
CA ASN A 335 -15.92 14.30 11.58
C ASN A 335 -15.07 14.03 10.30
N ALA A 336 -15.18 14.83 9.23
CA ALA A 336 -14.45 14.61 7.97
C ALA A 336 -13.21 15.52 7.81
N ARG A 337 -12.16 15.08 7.10
CA ARG A 337 -10.92 15.84 6.83
C ARG A 337 -10.70 15.95 5.32
N GLY A 338 -10.81 17.13 4.78
CA GLY A 338 -10.48 17.42 3.38
C GLY A 338 -11.45 18.40 2.75
N ILE A 339 -10.98 19.12 1.73
CA ILE A 339 -11.77 20.06 0.93
C ILE A 339 -11.62 19.65 -0.53
N LEU A 340 -12.74 19.38 -1.20
CA LEU A 340 -12.76 19.14 -2.64
C LEU A 340 -13.44 20.35 -3.32
N LEU A 341 -12.71 21.02 -4.21
CA LEU A 341 -13.19 22.17 -4.96
C LEU A 341 -13.39 21.77 -6.42
N VAL A 342 -14.60 21.93 -6.94
CA VAL A 342 -14.97 21.59 -8.31
C VAL A 342 -15.48 22.83 -9.03
N GLY A 343 -15.17 22.97 -10.31
CA GLY A 343 -15.60 24.08 -11.16
C GLY A 343 -14.65 24.31 -12.34
N PRO A 344 -15.01 25.17 -13.32
CA PRO A 344 -14.21 25.45 -14.49
C PRO A 344 -12.85 26.09 -14.18
N ALA A 345 -11.94 26.09 -15.15
CA ALA A 345 -10.63 26.74 -15.01
C ALA A 345 -10.77 28.25 -14.74
N GLY A 346 -9.85 28.83 -13.96
CA GLY A 346 -9.83 30.26 -13.65
C GLY A 346 -10.73 30.71 -12.51
N THR A 347 -11.43 29.81 -11.82
CA THR A 347 -12.38 30.14 -10.73
C THR A 347 -11.74 30.23 -9.34
N GLY A 348 -10.42 30.39 -9.22
CA GLY A 348 -9.73 30.62 -7.94
C GLY A 348 -9.61 29.39 -7.03
N LYS A 349 -10.02 28.18 -7.46
CA LYS A 349 -9.96 26.95 -6.67
C LYS A 349 -8.57 26.67 -6.09
N SER A 350 -7.55 26.81 -6.92
CA SER A 350 -6.16 26.57 -6.50
C SER A 350 -5.69 27.54 -5.44
N ALA A 351 -6.09 28.79 -5.52
CA ALA A 351 -5.75 29.82 -4.51
C ALA A 351 -6.43 29.53 -3.16
N ILE A 352 -7.72 29.13 -3.19
CA ILE A 352 -8.45 28.73 -1.98
C ILE A 352 -7.85 27.48 -1.37
N ALA A 353 -7.52 26.47 -2.19
CA ALA A 353 -6.91 25.23 -1.70
C ALA A 353 -5.57 25.50 -1.04
N LYS A 354 -4.70 26.27 -1.66
CA LYS A 354 -3.39 26.65 -1.13
C LYS A 354 -3.48 27.43 0.18
N ALA A 355 -4.34 28.46 0.21
CA ALA A 355 -4.58 29.24 1.43
C ALA A 355 -5.18 28.38 2.56
N SER A 356 -6.04 27.42 2.24
CA SER A 356 -6.59 26.48 3.24
C SER A 356 -5.51 25.55 3.82
N GLY A 357 -4.59 25.09 2.99
CA GLY A 357 -3.45 24.27 3.43
C GLY A 357 -2.52 25.06 4.34
N ALA A 358 -2.13 26.28 3.94
CA ALA A 358 -1.29 27.16 4.74
C ALA A 358 -1.92 27.50 6.10
N GLU A 359 -3.21 27.84 6.14
CA GLU A 359 -3.93 28.13 7.40
C GLU A 359 -4.01 26.87 8.31
N GLY A 360 -4.12 25.69 7.73
CA GLY A 360 -4.28 24.43 8.46
C GLY A 360 -2.98 23.74 8.85
N ASP A 361 -1.80 24.33 8.56
CA ASP A 361 -0.49 23.66 8.68
C ASP A 361 -0.51 22.25 8.06
N CYS A 362 -1.12 22.15 6.87
CA CYS A 362 -1.19 20.91 6.11
C CYS A 362 -0.86 21.16 4.64
N TRP A 363 -0.41 20.11 3.96
CA TRP A 363 -0.05 20.23 2.56
C TRP A 363 -1.25 20.35 1.66
N THR A 364 -1.13 21.22 0.66
CA THR A 364 -2.03 21.25 -0.47
C THR A 364 -1.44 20.39 -1.58
N VAL A 365 -2.15 19.34 -1.96
CA VAL A 365 -1.73 18.43 -3.03
C VAL A 365 -2.58 18.69 -4.27
N GLY A 366 -1.92 19.01 -5.39
CA GLY A 366 -2.54 19.13 -6.70
C GLY A 366 -2.48 17.80 -7.44
N TYR A 367 -3.57 17.42 -8.10
CA TYR A 367 -3.62 16.26 -8.99
C TYR A 367 -3.94 16.71 -10.42
N ASP A 368 -3.00 16.47 -11.34
CA ASP A 368 -3.18 16.76 -12.75
C ASP A 368 -3.61 15.49 -13.50
N ILE A 369 -4.89 15.44 -13.84
CA ILE A 369 -5.48 14.32 -14.61
C ILE A 369 -4.86 14.24 -16.02
N GLY A 370 -4.38 15.35 -16.57
CA GLY A 370 -3.75 15.39 -17.89
C GLY A 370 -2.40 14.69 -17.92
N ALA A 371 -1.64 14.76 -16.84
CA ALA A 371 -0.32 14.14 -16.70
C ALA A 371 -0.37 12.62 -16.50
N THR A 372 -1.53 12.05 -16.19
CA THR A 372 -1.71 10.61 -15.93
C THR A 372 -2.27 9.84 -17.13
N LYS A 373 -2.52 10.51 -18.25
CA LYS A 373 -2.91 9.87 -19.53
C LYS A 373 -1.64 9.63 -20.35
N GLY A 374 -0.93 8.58 -20.03
CA GLY A 374 0.19 8.05 -20.78
C GLY A 374 0.00 6.56 -21.00
#